data_d59af7361178078a2925233e18a01d54
#
_entry.id   d59af7361178078a2925233e18a01d54
#
_cell.length_a   1.000
_cell.length_b   1.000
_cell.length_c   1.000
_cell.angle_alpha   90.00
_cell.angle_beta   90.00
_cell.angle_gamma   90.00
#
_symmetry.space_group_name_H-M   'P 1'
#
loop_
_entity.id
_entity.type
_entity.pdbx_description
1 polymer ?
#
loop_
_entity_poly.entity_id
_entity_poly.type
_entity_poly.pdbx_seq_one_letter_code
_entity_poly.pdbx_strand_id
1 'polypeptide(L)'
;RNRAPQAGEMTVEERTREVHPLMLFAPEGARLLMLGSFPPPRERWRMDFFYPNFQNDMWRIFGLVFFGDKSHFLTDDGRAFREAELRRFLTERGIAIWDTAMEVSRLQGNASDKFLEVLRPIDLRQTLAMLPSCRAIAVTGQKALDTLLTLISAPSPPPKTGEWTDAALDDRHFRLYRMPSSSRAYPLSVEKKAEKYRRMFEEMGLK
;
A
#
# COMPACT_ATOMS: atom_id res chain seq x y z
N ARG A 1 -6.97 42.03 25.36
CA ARG A 1 -7.57 42.25 24.03
C ARG A 1 -7.24 41.02 23.20
N ASN A 2 -8.17 40.07 23.17
CA ASN A 2 -8.08 38.89 22.30
C ASN A 2 -8.27 39.35 20.84
N ARG A 3 -7.21 39.21 20.05
CA ARG A 3 -7.34 39.34 18.60
C ARG A 3 -8.06 38.12 18.08
N ALA A 4 -9.21 38.30 17.45
CA ALA A 4 -9.86 37.28 16.66
C ALA A 4 -8.90 36.84 15.53
N PRO A 5 -8.81 35.53 15.17
CA PRO A 5 -8.00 35.10 14.06
C PRO A 5 -8.50 35.74 12.78
N GLN A 6 -7.59 36.32 12.01
CA GLN A 6 -7.93 36.88 10.69
C GLN A 6 -8.30 35.73 9.75
N ALA A 7 -9.41 35.90 9.02
CA ALA A 7 -9.83 34.95 8.00
C ALA A 7 -8.69 34.79 6.97
N GLY A 8 -8.04 33.61 6.94
CA GLY A 8 -6.99 33.26 5.99
C GLY A 8 -5.74 32.60 6.56
N GLU A 9 -5.55 32.53 7.87
CA GLU A 9 -4.44 31.76 8.45
C GLU A 9 -4.85 30.32 8.70
N MET A 10 -4.26 29.39 7.91
CA MET A 10 -4.42 27.95 8.15
C MET A 10 -3.74 27.54 9.46
N THR A 11 -4.38 26.63 10.21
CA THR A 11 -3.77 26.01 11.40
C THR A 11 -2.53 25.18 11.01
N VAL A 12 -1.67 24.89 11.97
CA VAL A 12 -0.50 24.04 11.73
C VAL A 12 -0.90 22.67 11.18
N GLU A 13 -2.02 22.12 11.66
CA GLU A 13 -2.60 20.85 11.18
C GLU A 13 -3.06 20.94 9.72
N GLU A 14 -3.71 22.04 9.33
CA GLU A 14 -4.13 22.28 7.94
C GLU A 14 -2.93 22.42 6.99
N ARG A 15 -1.81 22.99 7.44
CA ARG A 15 -0.58 23.18 6.63
C ARG A 15 0.11 21.86 6.32
N THR A 16 -0.05 20.82 7.15
CA THR A 16 0.59 19.51 6.98
C THR A 16 -0.35 18.46 6.38
N ARG A 17 -1.62 18.82 6.17
CA ARG A 17 -2.65 17.90 5.66
C ARG A 17 -2.42 17.59 4.18
N GLU A 18 -2.38 16.29 3.87
CA GLU A 18 -2.30 15.80 2.49
C GLU A 18 -3.46 14.87 2.21
N VAL A 19 -4.10 15.09 1.05
CA VAL A 19 -5.13 14.20 0.50
C VAL A 19 -4.46 13.24 -0.47
N HIS A 20 -4.91 11.99 -0.48
CA HIS A 20 -4.34 10.96 -1.37
C HIS A 20 -4.39 11.42 -2.83
N PRO A 21 -3.25 11.48 -3.54
CA PRO A 21 -3.19 12.07 -4.88
C PRO A 21 -3.51 11.09 -6.01
N LEU A 22 -3.62 9.81 -5.71
CA LEU A 22 -3.91 8.76 -6.70
C LEU A 22 -5.35 8.28 -6.58
N MET A 23 -5.75 7.43 -7.51
CA MET A 23 -7.02 6.72 -7.49
C MET A 23 -6.78 5.23 -7.30
N LEU A 24 -7.78 4.53 -6.77
CA LEU A 24 -7.76 3.08 -6.65
C LEU A 24 -7.42 2.45 -8.02
N PHE A 25 -6.42 1.58 -8.02
CA PHE A 25 -6.11 0.73 -9.16
C PHE A 25 -6.88 -0.58 -9.01
N ALA A 26 -7.96 -0.72 -9.78
CA ALA A 26 -8.93 -1.80 -9.64
C ALA A 26 -9.15 -2.53 -10.97
N PRO A 27 -8.24 -3.42 -11.38
CA PRO A 27 -8.45 -4.24 -12.57
C PRO A 27 -9.72 -5.09 -12.45
N GLU A 28 -10.43 -5.27 -13.54
CA GLU A 28 -11.59 -6.16 -13.57
C GLU A 28 -11.18 -7.59 -13.17
N GLY A 29 -11.98 -8.19 -12.28
CA GLY A 29 -11.71 -9.53 -11.79
C GLY A 29 -10.56 -9.66 -10.80
N ALA A 30 -10.07 -8.55 -10.25
CA ALA A 30 -8.99 -8.59 -9.27
C ALA A 30 -9.34 -9.46 -8.07
N ARG A 31 -8.44 -10.38 -7.71
CA ARG A 31 -8.62 -11.34 -6.62
C ARG A 31 -7.86 -10.96 -5.35
N LEU A 32 -6.86 -10.12 -5.47
CA LEU A 32 -6.04 -9.63 -4.37
C LEU A 32 -6.06 -8.09 -4.37
N LEU A 33 -6.27 -7.50 -3.20
CA LEU A 33 -6.10 -6.08 -2.95
C LEU A 33 -4.86 -5.88 -2.06
N MET A 34 -3.87 -5.18 -2.56
CA MET A 34 -2.71 -4.78 -1.77
C MET A 34 -2.94 -3.38 -1.20
N LEU A 35 -2.75 -3.23 0.09
CA LEU A 35 -2.92 -1.96 0.80
C LEU A 35 -1.62 -1.54 1.48
N GLY A 36 -1.08 -0.41 1.04
CA GLY A 36 -0.04 0.31 1.76
C GLY A 36 -0.64 1.32 2.73
N SER A 37 0.17 2.24 3.23
CA SER A 37 -0.27 3.31 4.12
C SER A 37 -0.65 4.59 3.35
N PHE A 38 0.33 5.26 2.78
CA PHE A 38 0.17 6.51 2.04
C PHE A 38 1.42 6.77 1.21
N PRO A 39 1.33 7.41 0.02
CA PRO A 39 2.51 7.65 -0.81
C PRO A 39 3.52 8.59 -0.15
N PRO A 40 4.81 8.48 -0.54
CA PRO A 40 5.85 9.41 -0.08
C PRO A 40 5.62 10.82 -0.63
N PRO A 41 6.36 11.84 -0.13
CA PRO A 41 6.34 13.18 -0.71
C PRO A 41 6.61 13.16 -2.22
N ARG A 42 5.94 14.03 -2.95
CA ARG A 42 5.93 14.06 -4.43
C ARG A 42 7.32 14.15 -5.05
N GLU A 43 8.25 14.85 -4.43
CA GLU A 43 9.63 14.98 -4.90
C GLU A 43 10.40 13.66 -5.01
N ARG A 44 9.93 12.62 -4.32
CA ARG A 44 10.54 11.28 -4.37
C ARG A 44 9.95 10.37 -5.44
N TRP A 45 8.90 10.81 -6.13
CA TRP A 45 8.23 9.98 -7.13
C TRP A 45 9.05 9.88 -8.42
N ARG A 46 9.09 8.68 -8.97
CA ARG A 46 9.70 8.38 -10.29
C ARG A 46 8.69 7.79 -11.27
N MET A 47 7.39 7.85 -10.94
CA MET A 47 6.24 7.56 -11.80
C MET A 47 4.97 8.03 -11.10
N ASP A 48 3.86 8.13 -11.85
CA ASP A 48 2.53 8.47 -11.30
C ASP A 48 1.74 7.20 -10.95
N PHE A 49 2.27 6.43 -10.03
CA PHE A 49 1.67 5.18 -9.60
C PHE A 49 2.08 4.87 -8.15
N PHE A 50 1.63 3.72 -7.63
CA PHE A 50 1.93 3.28 -6.26
C PHE A 50 3.40 2.86 -6.10
N TYR A 51 3.91 3.02 -4.88
CA TYR A 51 5.32 2.74 -4.55
C TYR A 51 6.27 3.44 -5.53
N PRO A 52 6.11 4.76 -5.70
CA PRO A 52 6.80 5.51 -6.76
C PRO A 52 8.24 5.90 -6.41
N ASN A 53 8.64 5.79 -5.13
CA ASN A 53 10.00 6.09 -4.72
C ASN A 53 10.93 5.01 -5.27
N PHE A 54 11.94 5.41 -6.04
CA PHE A 54 12.87 4.46 -6.64
C PHE A 54 13.60 3.59 -5.62
N GLN A 55 13.76 4.07 -4.39
CA GLN A 55 14.36 3.32 -3.29
C GLN A 55 13.39 2.37 -2.59
N ASN A 56 12.11 2.36 -2.94
CA ASN A 56 11.17 1.38 -2.43
C ASN A 56 11.33 0.04 -3.16
N ASP A 57 11.29 -1.06 -2.44
CA ASP A 57 11.59 -2.39 -2.98
C ASP A 57 10.40 -3.09 -3.64
N MET A 58 9.17 -2.53 -3.60
CA MET A 58 7.97 -3.25 -4.05
C MET A 58 8.12 -3.81 -5.46
N TRP A 59 8.52 -3.00 -6.42
CA TRP A 59 8.60 -3.44 -7.81
C TRP A 59 9.82 -4.31 -8.09
N ARG A 60 10.86 -4.23 -7.26
CA ARG A 60 11.96 -5.21 -7.27
C ARG A 60 11.51 -6.56 -6.72
N ILE A 61 10.66 -6.56 -5.70
CA ILE A 61 10.02 -7.77 -5.16
C ILE A 61 9.22 -8.47 -6.27
N PHE A 62 8.38 -7.74 -6.98
CA PHE A 62 7.60 -8.26 -8.10
C PHE A 62 8.50 -8.82 -9.21
N GLY A 63 9.57 -8.13 -9.55
CA GLY A 63 10.55 -8.61 -10.53
C GLY A 63 11.18 -9.92 -10.12
N LEU A 64 11.63 -10.03 -8.87
CA LEU A 64 12.21 -11.26 -8.33
C LEU A 64 11.21 -12.42 -8.31
N VAL A 65 10.00 -12.18 -7.81
CA VAL A 65 9.00 -13.23 -7.65
C VAL A 65 8.55 -13.77 -9.00
N PHE A 66 8.21 -12.92 -9.94
CA PHE A 66 7.55 -13.33 -11.18
C PHE A 66 8.51 -13.56 -12.35
N PHE A 67 9.69 -12.96 -12.34
CA PHE A 67 10.63 -13.00 -13.45
C PHE A 67 12.05 -13.42 -13.05
N GLY A 68 12.32 -13.61 -11.76
CA GLY A 68 13.67 -13.92 -11.30
C GLY A 68 14.67 -12.78 -11.49
N ASP A 69 14.20 -11.57 -11.70
CA ASP A 69 15.00 -10.39 -12.01
C ASP A 69 14.45 -9.16 -11.28
N LYS A 70 15.17 -8.69 -10.27
CA LYS A 70 14.77 -7.51 -9.50
C LYS A 70 14.72 -6.21 -10.31
N SER A 71 15.37 -6.19 -11.48
CA SER A 71 15.40 -5.03 -12.38
C SER A 71 14.34 -5.10 -13.48
N HIS A 72 13.51 -6.12 -13.50
CA HIS A 72 12.54 -6.34 -14.58
C HIS A 72 11.63 -5.12 -14.84
N PHE A 73 11.14 -4.49 -13.78
CA PHE A 73 10.25 -3.33 -13.87
C PHE A 73 10.98 -1.98 -13.78
N LEU A 74 12.31 -1.99 -13.82
CA LEU A 74 13.11 -0.76 -13.86
C LEU A 74 13.41 -0.38 -15.30
N THR A 75 13.52 0.93 -15.55
CA THR A 75 14.01 1.42 -16.86
C THR A 75 15.48 1.02 -17.05
N ASP A 76 15.95 0.97 -18.31
CA ASP A 76 17.30 0.53 -18.65
C ASP A 76 18.39 1.37 -18.00
N ASP A 77 18.12 2.68 -17.81
CA ASP A 77 19.03 3.60 -17.12
C ASP A 77 19.04 3.44 -15.60
N GLY A 78 18.14 2.58 -15.05
CA GLY A 78 18.04 2.32 -13.63
C GLY A 78 17.58 3.50 -12.78
N ARG A 79 16.86 4.46 -13.33
CA ARG A 79 16.44 5.70 -12.65
C ARG A 79 14.94 5.80 -12.40
N ALA A 80 14.15 5.00 -13.06
CA ALA A 80 12.69 5.02 -12.97
C ALA A 80 12.11 3.62 -13.13
N PHE A 81 10.79 3.52 -13.03
CA PHE A 81 10.03 2.29 -13.20
C PHE A 81 9.32 2.25 -14.56
N ARG A 82 9.09 1.03 -15.07
CA ARG A 82 8.30 0.79 -16.28
C ARG A 82 6.80 0.78 -15.94
N GLU A 83 6.22 1.95 -15.76
CA GLU A 83 4.85 2.12 -15.28
C GLU A 83 3.82 1.37 -16.14
N ALA A 84 3.90 1.49 -17.47
CA ALA A 84 2.95 0.84 -18.37
C ALA A 84 3.01 -0.69 -18.26
N GLU A 85 4.20 -1.27 -18.13
CA GLU A 85 4.39 -2.70 -17.93
C GLU A 85 3.85 -3.17 -16.57
N LEU A 86 4.07 -2.39 -15.52
CA LEU A 86 3.53 -2.67 -14.18
C LEU A 86 2.00 -2.71 -14.21
N ARG A 87 1.37 -1.70 -14.79
CA ARG A 87 -0.09 -1.64 -14.88
C ARG A 87 -0.66 -2.82 -15.65
N ARG A 88 -0.04 -3.17 -16.77
CA ARG A 88 -0.45 -4.33 -17.58
C ARG A 88 -0.28 -5.63 -16.81
N PHE A 89 0.87 -5.82 -16.16
CA PHE A 89 1.16 -7.01 -15.36
C PHE A 89 0.12 -7.21 -14.24
N LEU A 90 -0.15 -6.16 -13.47
CA LEU A 90 -1.10 -6.19 -12.36
C LEU A 90 -2.53 -6.46 -12.86
N THR A 91 -2.89 -5.89 -14.01
CA THR A 91 -4.19 -6.13 -14.65
C THR A 91 -4.33 -7.59 -15.08
N GLU A 92 -3.33 -8.15 -15.73
CA GLU A 92 -3.32 -9.55 -16.18
C GLU A 92 -3.34 -10.53 -15.01
N ARG A 93 -2.65 -10.20 -13.92
CA ARG A 93 -2.60 -11.05 -12.73
C ARG A 93 -3.80 -10.89 -11.79
N GLY A 94 -4.60 -9.86 -11.96
CA GLY A 94 -5.75 -9.61 -11.10
C GLY A 94 -5.37 -9.09 -9.73
N ILE A 95 -4.47 -8.12 -9.67
CA ILE A 95 -3.99 -7.48 -8.44
C ILE A 95 -4.42 -6.02 -8.44
N ALA A 96 -5.26 -5.66 -7.46
CA ALA A 96 -5.63 -4.27 -7.19
C ALA A 96 -4.68 -3.66 -6.16
N ILE A 97 -4.50 -2.35 -6.22
CA ILE A 97 -3.64 -1.61 -5.28
C ILE A 97 -4.35 -0.36 -4.80
N TRP A 98 -4.28 -0.14 -3.51
CA TRP A 98 -4.72 1.08 -2.85
C TRP A 98 -3.89 1.33 -1.59
N ASP A 99 -4.30 2.29 -0.78
CA ASP A 99 -3.70 2.60 0.50
C ASP A 99 -4.76 2.65 1.60
N THR A 100 -4.37 2.49 2.85
CA THR A 100 -5.26 2.51 4.00
C THR A 100 -5.62 3.92 4.47
N ALA A 101 -4.83 4.93 4.10
CA ALA A 101 -5.06 6.32 4.49
C ALA A 101 -5.41 7.18 3.28
N MET A 102 -6.49 7.96 3.40
CA MET A 102 -6.95 8.88 2.35
C MET A 102 -6.54 10.33 2.64
N GLU A 103 -6.40 10.68 3.90
CA GLU A 103 -5.86 11.96 4.34
C GLU A 103 -4.92 11.73 5.51
N VAL A 104 -3.77 12.39 5.48
CA VAL A 104 -2.75 12.30 6.52
C VAL A 104 -2.21 13.67 6.89
N SER A 105 -1.60 13.73 8.07
CA SER A 105 -0.65 14.77 8.45
C SER A 105 0.72 14.15 8.59
N ARG A 106 1.74 14.75 7.96
CA ARG A 106 3.12 14.31 8.11
C ARG A 106 3.75 15.05 9.26
N LEU A 107 4.05 14.32 10.31
CA LEU A 107 4.85 14.83 11.39
C LEU A 107 6.30 14.96 10.87
N GLN A 108 6.91 16.14 11.02
CA GLN A 108 8.29 16.41 10.62
C GLN A 108 8.58 16.35 9.11
N GLY A 109 7.55 16.42 8.24
CA GLY A 109 7.75 16.39 6.78
C GLY A 109 8.45 15.14 6.26
N ASN A 110 8.40 14.02 6.99
CA ASN A 110 9.13 12.80 6.72
C ASN A 110 8.27 11.79 5.93
N ALA A 111 8.91 10.98 5.08
CA ALA A 111 8.27 9.90 4.34
C ALA A 111 8.06 8.62 5.17
N SER A 112 8.64 8.52 6.37
CA SER A 112 8.51 7.37 7.26
C SER A 112 7.10 7.24 7.81
N ASP A 113 6.52 6.03 7.75
CA ASP A 113 5.18 5.73 8.25
C ASP A 113 4.98 6.07 9.73
N LYS A 114 6.02 5.97 10.54
CA LYS A 114 5.92 6.31 11.97
C LYS A 114 5.64 7.80 12.23
N PHE A 115 5.85 8.67 11.23
CA PHE A 115 5.57 10.09 11.30
C PHE A 115 4.29 10.48 10.57
N LEU A 116 3.49 9.50 10.11
CA LEU A 116 2.18 9.74 9.54
C LEU A 116 1.10 9.65 10.62
N GLU A 117 0.27 10.68 10.67
CA GLU A 117 -0.99 10.65 11.38
C GLU A 117 -2.13 10.48 10.38
N VAL A 118 -2.91 9.42 10.51
CA VAL A 118 -4.05 9.16 9.62
C VAL A 118 -5.23 10.00 10.09
N LEU A 119 -5.61 10.98 9.27
CA LEU A 119 -6.76 11.85 9.54
C LEU A 119 -8.06 11.26 9.01
N ARG A 120 -7.99 10.56 7.88
CA ARG A 120 -9.14 9.86 7.30
C ARG A 120 -8.67 8.53 6.69
N PRO A 121 -9.20 7.39 7.17
CA PRO A 121 -8.88 6.09 6.59
C PRO A 121 -9.65 5.84 5.30
N ILE A 122 -9.28 4.78 4.60
CA ILE A 122 -9.98 4.25 3.44
C ILE A 122 -11.45 3.95 3.75
N ASP A 123 -12.33 4.18 2.78
CA ASP A 123 -13.68 3.59 2.77
C ASP A 123 -13.59 2.17 2.20
N LEU A 124 -13.36 1.20 3.09
CA LEU A 124 -13.12 -0.18 2.66
C LEU A 124 -14.37 -0.83 2.08
N ARG A 125 -15.57 -0.50 2.57
CA ARG A 125 -16.83 -1.03 2.02
C ARG A 125 -16.99 -0.64 0.56
N GLN A 126 -16.78 0.62 0.24
CA GLN A 126 -16.84 1.10 -1.13
C GLN A 126 -15.76 0.48 -2.00
N THR A 127 -14.54 0.38 -1.49
CA THR A 127 -13.42 -0.25 -2.21
C THR A 127 -13.73 -1.70 -2.55
N LEU A 128 -14.20 -2.49 -1.59
CA LEU A 128 -14.55 -3.89 -1.82
C LEU A 128 -15.77 -4.05 -2.73
N ALA A 129 -16.72 -3.12 -2.71
CA ALA A 129 -17.84 -3.12 -3.65
C ALA A 129 -17.38 -2.98 -5.11
N MET A 130 -16.26 -2.28 -5.35
CA MET A 130 -15.64 -2.16 -6.67
C MET A 130 -14.79 -3.39 -7.04
N LEU A 131 -14.57 -4.31 -6.12
CA LEU A 131 -13.72 -5.49 -6.28
C LEU A 131 -14.49 -6.77 -5.90
N PRO A 132 -15.53 -7.13 -6.65
CA PRO A 132 -16.40 -8.25 -6.28
C PRO A 132 -15.70 -9.62 -6.27
N SER A 133 -14.62 -9.79 -7.03
CA SER A 133 -13.84 -11.02 -7.08
C SER A 133 -12.70 -11.08 -6.05
N CYS A 134 -12.51 -10.01 -5.26
CA CYS A 134 -11.43 -9.94 -4.28
C CYS A 134 -11.66 -10.94 -3.14
N ARG A 135 -10.68 -11.81 -2.89
CA ARG A 135 -10.72 -12.86 -1.86
C ARG A 135 -9.65 -12.69 -0.80
N ALA A 136 -8.73 -11.77 -0.98
CA ALA A 136 -7.65 -11.51 -0.05
C ALA A 136 -7.25 -10.04 -0.06
N ILE A 137 -6.85 -9.55 1.11
CA ILE A 137 -6.23 -8.25 1.30
C ILE A 137 -4.84 -8.50 1.87
N ALA A 138 -3.83 -7.90 1.26
CA ALA A 138 -2.47 -7.91 1.77
C ALA A 138 -2.10 -6.51 2.25
N VAL A 139 -1.83 -6.37 3.55
CA VAL A 139 -1.27 -5.12 4.09
C VAL A 139 0.24 -5.17 4.04
N THR A 140 0.85 -4.08 3.61
CA THR A 140 2.30 -3.96 3.44
C THR A 140 2.86 -3.01 4.50
N GLY A 141 3.31 -3.60 5.61
CA GLY A 141 3.89 -2.88 6.73
C GLY A 141 2.93 -2.68 7.91
N GLN A 142 3.49 -2.25 9.04
CA GLN A 142 2.79 -2.14 10.33
C GLN A 142 1.70 -1.07 10.32
N LYS A 143 1.97 0.09 9.72
CA LYS A 143 1.00 1.20 9.69
C LYS A 143 -0.28 0.82 8.94
N ALA A 144 -0.13 0.15 7.79
CA ALA A 144 -1.25 -0.34 7.01
C ALA A 144 -2.06 -1.39 7.80
N LEU A 145 -1.37 -2.31 8.47
CA LEU A 145 -2.03 -3.31 9.33
C LEU A 145 -2.83 -2.64 10.45
N ASP A 146 -2.22 -1.73 11.19
CA ASP A 146 -2.86 -1.07 12.32
C ASP A 146 -4.12 -0.31 11.89
N THR A 147 -4.04 0.41 10.79
CA THR A 147 -5.18 1.15 10.25
C THR A 147 -6.29 0.20 9.80
N LEU A 148 -5.95 -0.86 9.06
CA LEU A 148 -6.94 -1.81 8.56
C LEU A 148 -7.66 -2.54 9.71
N LEU A 149 -6.94 -2.94 10.75
CA LEU A 149 -7.53 -3.64 11.90
C LEU A 149 -8.58 -2.80 12.64
N THR A 150 -8.57 -1.49 12.50
CA THR A 150 -9.64 -0.63 13.06
C THR A 150 -10.94 -0.69 12.27
N LEU A 151 -10.90 -1.22 11.04
CA LEU A 151 -12.01 -1.18 10.07
C LEU A 151 -12.70 -2.53 9.87
N ILE A 152 -12.08 -3.63 10.29
CA ILE A 152 -12.51 -4.99 9.98
C ILE A 152 -12.64 -5.84 11.25
N SER A 153 -13.26 -7.02 11.09
CA SER A 153 -13.25 -8.08 12.10
C SER A 153 -12.18 -9.10 11.75
N ALA A 154 -11.26 -9.34 12.68
CA ALA A 154 -10.21 -10.35 12.55
C ALA A 154 -9.86 -10.91 13.94
N PRO A 155 -9.39 -12.18 14.01
CA PRO A 155 -8.92 -12.74 15.27
C PRO A 155 -7.72 -11.98 15.83
N SER A 156 -7.60 -11.95 17.16
CA SER A 156 -6.44 -11.43 17.87
C SER A 156 -5.66 -12.61 18.49
N PRO A 157 -4.32 -12.61 18.44
CA PRO A 157 -3.45 -11.59 17.87
C PRO A 157 -3.46 -11.59 16.34
N PRO A 158 -2.99 -10.48 15.70
CA PRO A 158 -2.88 -10.45 14.24
C PRO A 158 -1.86 -11.49 13.74
N PRO A 159 -1.90 -11.85 12.45
CA PRO A 159 -0.95 -12.82 11.90
C PRO A 159 0.49 -12.29 12.00
N LYS A 160 1.44 -13.21 12.05
CA LYS A 160 2.86 -12.87 11.93
C LYS A 160 3.17 -12.41 10.52
N THR A 161 4.26 -11.66 10.37
CA THR A 161 4.74 -11.22 9.05
C THR A 161 4.94 -12.41 8.12
N GLY A 162 4.35 -12.35 6.95
CA GLY A 162 4.36 -13.42 5.95
C GLY A 162 3.20 -14.41 6.06
N GLU A 163 2.37 -14.30 7.08
CA GLU A 163 1.24 -15.19 7.34
C GLU A 163 -0.11 -14.49 7.08
N TRP A 164 -1.18 -15.26 7.15
CA TRP A 164 -2.54 -14.76 6.96
C TRP A 164 -3.49 -15.29 8.02
N THR A 165 -4.62 -14.62 8.16
CA THR A 165 -5.75 -15.04 8.97
C THR A 165 -7.05 -14.77 8.24
N ASP A 166 -8.13 -15.43 8.64
CA ASP A 166 -9.46 -15.08 8.17
C ASP A 166 -9.89 -13.72 8.74
N ALA A 167 -10.57 -12.94 7.91
CA ALA A 167 -11.09 -11.64 8.30
C ALA A 167 -12.41 -11.36 7.58
N ALA A 168 -13.14 -10.38 8.05
CA ALA A 168 -14.42 -10.00 7.47
C ALA A 168 -14.71 -8.52 7.65
N LEU A 169 -15.48 -7.99 6.70
CA LEU A 169 -16.17 -6.71 6.81
C LEU A 169 -17.60 -6.92 6.33
N ASP A 170 -18.57 -6.74 7.24
CA ASP A 170 -19.97 -7.07 6.98
C ASP A 170 -20.07 -8.52 6.47
N ASP A 171 -20.70 -8.75 5.32
CA ASP A 171 -20.85 -10.09 4.72
C ASP A 171 -19.65 -10.51 3.85
N ARG A 172 -18.65 -9.67 3.70
CA ARG A 172 -17.46 -9.98 2.91
C ARG A 172 -16.44 -10.68 3.77
N HIS A 173 -16.09 -11.91 3.40
CA HIS A 173 -15.03 -12.70 4.01
C HIS A 173 -13.82 -12.71 3.09
N PHE A 174 -12.62 -12.56 3.67
CA PHE A 174 -11.38 -12.56 2.91
C PHE A 174 -10.22 -13.04 3.80
N ARG A 175 -9.12 -13.44 3.16
CA ARG A 175 -7.86 -13.63 3.86
C ARG A 175 -7.19 -12.28 4.08
N LEU A 176 -6.69 -12.07 5.28
CA LEU A 176 -5.82 -10.94 5.60
C LEU A 176 -4.38 -11.42 5.66
N TYR A 177 -3.59 -11.08 4.66
CA TYR A 177 -2.14 -11.30 4.64
C TYR A 177 -1.41 -10.13 5.28
N ARG A 178 -0.47 -10.44 6.16
CA ARG A 178 0.48 -9.46 6.69
C ARG A 178 1.81 -9.61 5.99
N MET A 179 2.16 -8.65 5.12
CA MET A 179 3.43 -8.66 4.40
C MET A 179 4.41 -7.66 5.01
N PRO A 180 5.72 -7.90 4.87
CA PRO A 180 6.72 -6.94 5.33
C PRO A 180 6.58 -5.63 4.55
N SER A 181 6.95 -4.51 5.19
CA SER A 181 7.07 -3.24 4.49
C SER A 181 8.06 -3.36 3.34
N SER A 182 7.76 -2.75 2.21
CA SER A 182 8.66 -2.65 1.07
C SER A 182 9.64 -1.48 1.18
N SER A 183 9.52 -0.65 2.20
CA SER A 183 10.48 0.41 2.48
C SER A 183 11.87 -0.16 2.75
N ARG A 184 12.92 0.48 2.23
CA ARG A 184 14.31 0.11 2.56
C ARG A 184 14.67 0.32 4.02
N ALA A 185 13.94 1.16 4.72
CA ALA A 185 14.11 1.33 6.16
C ALA A 185 13.68 0.09 6.95
N TYR A 186 12.88 -0.80 6.37
CA TYR A 186 12.51 -2.07 6.99
C TYR A 186 13.70 -3.04 6.92
N PRO A 187 14.18 -3.56 8.07
CA PRO A 187 15.46 -4.27 8.17
C PRO A 187 15.39 -5.72 7.66
N LEU A 188 15.09 -5.87 6.38
CA LEU A 188 15.03 -7.14 5.69
C LEU A 188 15.52 -6.95 4.26
N SER A 189 16.34 -7.87 3.72
CA SER A 189 16.81 -7.78 2.34
C SER A 189 15.65 -7.90 1.35
N VAL A 190 15.82 -7.36 0.14
CA VAL A 190 14.81 -7.47 -0.91
C VAL A 190 14.53 -8.94 -1.26
N GLU A 191 15.55 -9.79 -1.24
CA GLU A 191 15.43 -11.24 -1.49
C GLU A 191 14.55 -11.92 -0.44
N LYS A 192 14.74 -11.60 0.84
CA LYS A 192 13.94 -12.15 1.94
C LYS A 192 12.51 -11.60 1.94
N LYS A 193 12.33 -10.32 1.61
CA LYS A 193 11.00 -9.76 1.37
C LYS A 193 10.29 -10.52 0.24
N ALA A 194 10.98 -10.70 -0.89
CA ALA A 194 10.43 -11.40 -2.05
C ALA A 194 9.97 -12.83 -1.73
N GLU A 195 10.67 -13.55 -0.85
CA GLU A 195 10.26 -14.89 -0.42
C GLU A 195 8.88 -14.91 0.25
N LYS A 196 8.61 -13.93 1.11
CA LYS A 196 7.31 -13.81 1.80
C LYS A 196 6.19 -13.46 0.82
N TYR A 197 6.45 -12.54 -0.11
CA TYR A 197 5.49 -12.19 -1.17
C TYR A 197 5.25 -13.36 -2.12
N ARG A 198 6.31 -14.09 -2.52
CA ARG A 198 6.20 -15.28 -3.36
C ARG A 198 5.23 -16.30 -2.77
N ARG A 199 5.40 -16.62 -1.49
CA ARG A 199 4.53 -17.56 -0.79
C ARG A 199 3.07 -17.14 -0.85
N MET A 200 2.77 -15.87 -0.62
CA MET A 200 1.42 -15.34 -0.73
C MET A 200 0.88 -15.48 -2.16
N PHE A 201 1.65 -15.09 -3.16
CA PHE A 201 1.21 -15.18 -4.55
C PHE A 201 0.98 -16.63 -4.99
N GLU A 202 1.81 -17.56 -4.56
CA GLU A 202 1.62 -19.00 -4.82
C GLU A 202 0.37 -19.52 -4.14
N GLU A 203 0.16 -19.21 -2.87
CA GLU A 203 -1.04 -19.60 -2.11
C GLU A 203 -2.33 -19.05 -2.75
N MET A 204 -2.26 -17.86 -3.34
CA MET A 204 -3.38 -17.23 -4.04
C MET A 204 -3.56 -17.72 -5.48
N GLY A 205 -2.66 -18.55 -5.99
CA GLY A 205 -2.67 -19.00 -7.37
C GLY A 205 -2.35 -17.90 -8.38
N LEU A 206 -1.65 -16.86 -7.95
CA LEU A 206 -1.25 -15.74 -8.82
C LEU A 206 0.12 -15.96 -9.46
N LYS A 207 0.83 -16.97 -8.99
CA LYS A 207 2.11 -17.42 -9.54
C LYS A 207 2.10 -18.94 -9.67
#